data_2505177d32198dcd1b0796b7b93062dd
#
_entry.id   2505177d32198dcd1b0796b7b93062dd
#
_cell.length_a   1.000
_cell.length_b   1.000
_cell.length_c   1.000
_cell.angle_alpha   90.00
_cell.angle_beta   90.00
_cell.angle_gamma   90.00
#
_symmetry.space_group_name_H-M   'P 1'
#
loop_
_entity.id
_entity.type
_entity.pdbx_description
1 polymer ?
#
loop_
_entity_poly.entity_id
_entity_poly.type
_entity_poly.pdbx_seq_one_letter_code
_entity_poly.pdbx_strand_id
1 'polypeptide(L)'
;MIQSITQFQTEGVKKLDRVFMDYSVGMEKIAEMVYGVTRVVTDLGLSLIAEEWNFYDDVLRKRRDLRPGWQIIRTDETTLTTSLGDVRYHKTYFLNKETGERRYLLDELMGLEKHARLTEDAVARIYEEAVETSYRRGGKNASITEADVSKMTVLNKLHPLIFPTVKPKEKKAVPYLYIDADEDHVALQYLEKKGDIKKGRNNTIMPKDVYIYEGMEVVGGKNRLIGVTHFGGVRDGEENKELWKEVADYIEASYDTDALQKVFLSGDGAPWIKAGVHEVPKAKFVLDRYHMHRYIVAATAHLLDSVEDARSELYRAIHKKKKWMAEGVFDKILAVTERESKRKTVESAKGYILGNWAGIMESLKEKENYHGCSAEGHISHVFSDRMSSRPLGWSRVGADKMSRLRIYRQNKGDMLELVRYQKTALPKAAGSEGIELSATAFIRATHELRDKYGDLVDVPVYSIPYPQIKKIAALKNHIWGL
;
A
#
# COMPACT_ATOMS: atom_id res chain seq x y z
N MET A 1 -13.65 -32.73 -22.15
CA MET A 1 -13.17 -31.49 -22.77
C MET A 1 -13.74 -30.35 -21.96
N ILE A 2 -12.96 -29.33 -21.75
CA ILE A 2 -13.41 -28.08 -21.10
C ILE A 2 -14.42 -27.45 -22.05
N GLN A 3 -15.69 -27.40 -21.64
CA GLN A 3 -16.82 -26.95 -22.47
C GLN A 3 -16.60 -25.50 -22.95
N SER A 4 -16.03 -24.66 -22.08
CA SER A 4 -15.69 -23.26 -22.39
C SER A 4 -14.71 -23.12 -23.57
N ILE A 5 -13.74 -24.03 -23.71
CA ILE A 5 -12.81 -24.05 -24.85
C ILE A 5 -13.55 -24.42 -26.14
N THR A 6 -14.41 -25.44 -26.08
CA THR A 6 -15.21 -25.84 -27.26
C THR A 6 -16.15 -24.71 -27.71
N GLN A 7 -16.80 -24.04 -26.76
CA GLN A 7 -17.63 -22.88 -27.05
C GLN A 7 -16.81 -21.74 -27.62
N PHE A 8 -15.61 -21.48 -27.11
CA PHE A 8 -14.73 -20.47 -27.64
C PHE A 8 -14.30 -20.80 -29.08
N GLN A 9 -13.97 -22.05 -29.40
CA GLN A 9 -13.62 -22.49 -30.75
C GLN A 9 -14.76 -22.27 -31.75
N THR A 10 -15.99 -22.46 -31.33
CA THR A 10 -17.18 -22.36 -32.20
C THR A 10 -17.75 -20.94 -32.30
N GLU A 11 -17.81 -20.23 -31.19
CA GLU A 11 -18.43 -18.90 -31.09
C GLU A 11 -17.41 -17.79 -30.82
N GLY A 12 -16.42 -18.02 -29.98
CA GLY A 12 -15.41 -17.04 -29.61
C GLY A 12 -14.54 -16.64 -30.79
N VAL A 13 -14.09 -17.63 -31.59
CA VAL A 13 -13.32 -17.37 -32.82
C VAL A 13 -14.14 -16.54 -33.79
N LYS A 14 -15.42 -16.84 -33.98
CA LYS A 14 -16.30 -16.03 -34.83
C LYS A 14 -16.48 -14.59 -34.34
N LYS A 15 -16.49 -14.40 -33.01
CA LYS A 15 -16.51 -13.04 -32.42
C LYS A 15 -15.20 -12.31 -32.69
N LEU A 16 -14.04 -13.00 -32.56
CA LEU A 16 -12.74 -12.40 -32.90
C LEU A 16 -12.65 -12.04 -34.37
N ASP A 17 -13.10 -12.93 -35.28
CA ASP A 17 -13.15 -12.63 -36.74
C ASP A 17 -13.98 -11.38 -37.02
N ARG A 18 -15.14 -11.23 -36.39
CA ARG A 18 -15.96 -10.00 -36.53
C ARG A 18 -15.20 -8.77 -36.01
N VAL A 19 -14.55 -8.87 -34.84
CA VAL A 19 -13.74 -7.75 -34.30
C VAL A 19 -12.66 -7.36 -35.31
N PHE A 20 -11.97 -8.32 -35.92
CA PHE A 20 -10.93 -8.03 -36.91
C PHE A 20 -11.52 -7.43 -38.21
N MET A 21 -12.65 -7.93 -38.66
CA MET A 21 -13.31 -7.40 -39.87
C MET A 21 -13.88 -6.00 -39.64
N ASP A 22 -14.50 -5.76 -38.48
CA ASP A 22 -15.15 -4.48 -38.17
C ASP A 22 -14.16 -3.36 -37.87
N TYR A 23 -13.00 -3.68 -37.26
CA TYR A 23 -12.08 -2.70 -36.68
C TYR A 23 -10.66 -2.73 -37.25
N SER A 24 -10.37 -3.57 -38.26
CA SER A 24 -9.02 -3.70 -38.83
C SER A 24 -8.66 -2.59 -39.83
N VAL A 25 -9.63 -1.78 -40.26
CA VAL A 25 -9.46 -0.77 -41.28
C VAL A 25 -9.56 0.64 -40.69
N GLY A 26 -8.44 1.36 -40.69
CA GLY A 26 -8.32 2.73 -40.20
C GLY A 26 -7.63 2.82 -38.81
N MET A 27 -6.71 3.79 -38.66
CA MET A 27 -5.92 3.93 -37.45
C MET A 27 -6.76 4.33 -36.21
N GLU A 28 -7.85 5.05 -36.40
CA GLU A 28 -8.81 5.43 -35.38
C GLU A 28 -9.56 4.23 -34.75
N LYS A 29 -9.56 3.08 -35.45
CA LYS A 29 -10.26 1.87 -34.99
C LYS A 29 -9.37 0.84 -34.27
N ILE A 30 -8.09 1.12 -34.13
CA ILE A 30 -7.17 0.19 -33.42
C ILE A 30 -7.57 0.00 -31.95
N ALA A 31 -8.01 1.06 -31.30
CA ALA A 31 -8.44 0.99 -29.90
C ALA A 31 -9.67 0.07 -29.72
N GLU A 32 -10.66 0.22 -30.59
CA GLU A 32 -11.88 -0.59 -30.60
C GLU A 32 -11.56 -2.07 -30.89
N MET A 33 -10.63 -2.34 -31.81
CA MET A 33 -10.16 -3.70 -32.06
C MET A 33 -9.50 -4.31 -30.80
N VAL A 34 -8.62 -3.55 -30.11
CA VAL A 34 -7.97 -4.01 -28.88
C VAL A 34 -9.02 -4.28 -27.80
N TYR A 35 -9.98 -3.38 -27.59
CA TYR A 35 -11.07 -3.58 -26.63
C TYR A 35 -11.94 -4.79 -26.99
N GLY A 36 -12.27 -4.98 -28.26
CA GLY A 36 -13.03 -6.12 -28.73
C GLY A 36 -12.33 -7.44 -28.46
N VAL A 37 -11.04 -7.55 -28.80
CA VAL A 37 -10.21 -8.72 -28.49
C VAL A 37 -10.13 -8.96 -26.99
N THR A 38 -9.82 -7.91 -26.21
CA THR A 38 -9.72 -8.00 -24.75
C THR A 38 -11.00 -8.56 -24.15
N ARG A 39 -12.17 -8.08 -24.59
CA ARG A 39 -13.49 -8.54 -24.11
C ARG A 39 -13.69 -10.03 -24.39
N VAL A 40 -13.45 -10.48 -25.63
CA VAL A 40 -13.67 -11.89 -26.02
C VAL A 40 -12.74 -12.83 -25.25
N VAL A 41 -11.47 -12.44 -25.04
CA VAL A 41 -10.50 -13.22 -24.28
C VAL A 41 -10.85 -13.22 -22.78
N THR A 42 -11.30 -12.10 -22.26
CA THR A 42 -11.74 -12.01 -20.85
C THR A 42 -12.97 -12.88 -20.60
N ASP A 43 -13.96 -12.89 -21.50
CA ASP A 43 -15.14 -13.74 -21.41
C ASP A 43 -14.75 -15.24 -21.39
N LEU A 44 -13.75 -15.65 -22.19
CA LEU A 44 -13.20 -16.99 -22.15
C LEU A 44 -12.59 -17.29 -20.78
N GLY A 45 -11.74 -16.40 -20.26
CA GLY A 45 -11.10 -16.57 -18.95
C GLY A 45 -12.11 -16.74 -17.81
N LEU A 46 -13.16 -15.92 -17.80
CA LEU A 46 -14.26 -16.01 -16.82
C LEU A 46 -15.02 -17.33 -16.93
N SER A 47 -15.29 -17.78 -18.17
CA SER A 47 -15.97 -19.05 -18.43
C SER A 47 -15.16 -20.25 -17.97
N LEU A 48 -13.83 -20.23 -18.18
CA LEU A 48 -12.93 -21.28 -17.72
C LEU A 48 -12.89 -21.37 -16.19
N ILE A 49 -12.81 -20.23 -15.50
CA ILE A 49 -12.84 -20.18 -14.03
C ILE A 49 -14.16 -20.73 -13.50
N ALA A 50 -15.29 -20.30 -14.09
CA ALA A 50 -16.63 -20.77 -13.70
C ALA A 50 -16.76 -22.30 -13.89
N GLU A 51 -16.29 -22.82 -15.03
CA GLU A 51 -16.33 -24.25 -15.35
C GLU A 51 -15.48 -25.06 -14.34
N GLU A 52 -14.30 -24.57 -13.96
CA GLU A 52 -13.45 -25.24 -13.00
C GLU A 52 -14.07 -25.24 -11.59
N TRP A 53 -14.66 -24.13 -11.15
CA TRP A 53 -15.32 -24.08 -9.84
C TRP A 53 -16.57 -24.94 -9.79
N ASN A 54 -17.34 -24.99 -10.87
CA ASN A 54 -18.49 -25.93 -11.00
C ASN A 54 -18.01 -27.39 -10.96
N PHE A 55 -16.89 -27.68 -11.60
CA PHE A 55 -16.30 -29.01 -11.58
C PHE A 55 -15.86 -29.42 -10.17
N TYR A 56 -15.27 -28.50 -9.40
CA TYR A 56 -14.89 -28.77 -7.99
C TYR A 56 -16.14 -29.06 -7.13
N ASP A 57 -17.24 -28.32 -7.31
CA ASP A 57 -18.48 -28.63 -6.62
C ASP A 57 -19.04 -30.02 -7.02
N ASP A 58 -18.95 -30.36 -8.29
CA ASP A 58 -19.37 -31.68 -8.81
C ASP A 58 -18.51 -32.83 -8.22
N VAL A 59 -17.19 -32.61 -8.05
CA VAL A 59 -16.31 -33.57 -7.36
C VAL A 59 -16.80 -33.79 -5.93
N LEU A 60 -17.06 -32.72 -5.17
CA LEU A 60 -17.60 -32.83 -3.81
C LEU A 60 -18.97 -33.52 -3.74
N ARG A 61 -19.81 -33.31 -4.75
CA ARG A 61 -21.14 -33.98 -4.83
C ARG A 61 -21.05 -35.46 -5.13
N LYS A 62 -20.18 -35.85 -6.07
CA LYS A 62 -20.03 -37.22 -6.57
C LYS A 62 -19.19 -38.10 -5.62
N ARG A 63 -18.17 -37.54 -5.00
CA ARG A 63 -17.20 -38.24 -4.14
C ARG A 63 -17.61 -38.13 -2.65
N ARG A 64 -18.46 -39.07 -2.20
CA ARG A 64 -18.90 -39.10 -0.79
C ARG A 64 -17.79 -39.39 0.19
N ASP A 65 -16.76 -40.10 -0.26
CA ASP A 65 -15.54 -40.40 0.50
C ASP A 65 -14.75 -39.13 0.91
N LEU A 66 -14.83 -38.05 0.13
CA LEU A 66 -14.21 -36.76 0.48
C LEU A 66 -14.99 -35.96 1.54
N ARG A 67 -16.24 -36.32 1.81
CA ARG A 67 -17.11 -35.60 2.73
C ARG A 67 -17.92 -36.56 3.64
N PRO A 68 -17.25 -37.39 4.44
CA PRO A 68 -17.93 -38.32 5.34
C PRO A 68 -18.85 -37.53 6.31
N GLY A 69 -20.03 -38.05 6.58
CA GLY A 69 -21.05 -37.43 7.44
C GLY A 69 -21.86 -36.28 6.80
N TRP A 70 -21.46 -35.74 5.63
CA TRP A 70 -22.13 -34.62 4.99
C TRP A 70 -23.15 -35.08 3.93
N GLN A 71 -24.38 -34.53 4.02
CA GLN A 71 -25.47 -34.76 3.10
C GLN A 71 -25.77 -33.49 2.29
N ILE A 72 -26.09 -33.67 1.00
CA ILE A 72 -26.53 -32.59 0.11
C ILE A 72 -27.91 -32.10 0.54
N ILE A 73 -28.10 -30.80 0.67
CA ILE A 73 -29.39 -30.14 0.92
C ILE A 73 -29.91 -29.53 -0.40
N ARG A 74 -29.12 -28.65 -1.03
CA ARG A 74 -29.48 -27.95 -2.26
C ARG A 74 -28.24 -27.44 -2.98
N THR A 75 -28.43 -26.96 -4.20
CA THR A 75 -27.39 -26.26 -4.97
C THR A 75 -27.88 -24.83 -5.22
N ASP A 76 -27.04 -23.85 -4.96
CA ASP A 76 -27.34 -22.44 -5.13
C ASP A 76 -26.40 -21.84 -6.20
N GLU A 77 -26.94 -20.92 -7.03
CA GLU A 77 -26.14 -20.11 -7.92
C GLU A 77 -25.58 -18.88 -7.18
N THR A 78 -24.34 -18.52 -7.43
CA THR A 78 -23.69 -17.40 -6.79
C THR A 78 -22.74 -16.70 -7.76
N THR A 79 -22.38 -15.46 -7.43
CA THR A 79 -21.39 -14.65 -8.17
C THR A 79 -20.28 -14.25 -7.23
N LEU A 80 -19.04 -14.41 -7.70
CA LEU A 80 -17.84 -13.98 -7.01
C LEU A 80 -17.02 -13.05 -7.94
N THR A 81 -16.75 -11.84 -7.49
CA THR A 81 -15.95 -10.88 -8.26
C THR A 81 -14.47 -11.20 -8.09
N THR A 82 -13.80 -11.44 -9.21
CA THR A 82 -12.35 -11.66 -9.31
C THR A 82 -11.68 -10.42 -9.90
N SER A 83 -10.35 -10.38 -9.92
CA SER A 83 -9.60 -9.33 -10.62
C SER A 83 -9.86 -9.31 -12.13
N LEU A 84 -10.32 -10.41 -12.70
CA LEU A 84 -10.67 -10.52 -14.12
C LEU A 84 -12.10 -10.02 -14.39
N GLY A 85 -13.04 -10.26 -13.48
CA GLY A 85 -14.47 -9.92 -13.58
C GLY A 85 -15.33 -10.79 -12.69
N ASP A 86 -16.64 -10.70 -12.90
CA ASP A 86 -17.64 -11.48 -12.17
C ASP A 86 -17.73 -12.91 -12.71
N VAL A 87 -17.50 -13.87 -11.84
CA VAL A 87 -17.63 -15.31 -12.12
C VAL A 87 -18.91 -15.81 -11.50
N ARG A 88 -19.82 -16.31 -12.34
CA ARG A 88 -21.07 -16.94 -11.90
C ARG A 88 -20.92 -18.45 -11.91
N TYR A 89 -21.17 -19.10 -10.77
CA TYR A 89 -21.01 -20.54 -10.59
C TYR A 89 -22.00 -21.12 -9.59
N HIS A 90 -22.09 -22.45 -9.54
CA HIS A 90 -22.94 -23.16 -8.60
C HIS A 90 -22.13 -23.65 -7.42
N LYS A 91 -22.75 -23.68 -6.24
CA LYS A 91 -22.18 -24.31 -5.05
C LYS A 91 -23.25 -25.08 -4.26
N THR A 92 -22.86 -26.21 -3.75
CA THR A 92 -23.75 -27.11 -3.02
C THR A 92 -23.71 -26.83 -1.53
N TYR A 93 -24.90 -26.71 -0.91
CA TYR A 93 -25.07 -26.55 0.53
C TYR A 93 -25.21 -27.91 1.16
N PHE A 94 -24.37 -28.23 2.14
CA PHE A 94 -24.30 -29.51 2.81
C PHE A 94 -24.75 -29.41 4.27
N LEU A 95 -25.28 -30.51 4.82
CA LEU A 95 -25.59 -30.72 6.22
C LEU A 95 -24.71 -31.84 6.78
N ASN A 96 -24.02 -31.57 7.87
CA ASN A 96 -23.37 -32.62 8.65
C ASN A 96 -24.42 -33.32 9.54
N LYS A 97 -24.55 -34.63 9.40
CA LYS A 97 -25.56 -35.40 10.14
C LYS A 97 -25.24 -35.57 11.62
N GLU A 98 -23.98 -35.50 11.98
CA GLU A 98 -23.52 -35.71 13.36
C GLU A 98 -23.60 -34.42 14.17
N THR A 99 -23.15 -33.30 13.58
CA THR A 99 -23.09 -32.01 14.26
C THR A 99 -24.28 -31.10 14.00
N GLY A 100 -25.09 -31.40 12.95
CA GLY A 100 -26.17 -30.51 12.49
C GLY A 100 -25.69 -29.26 11.76
N GLU A 101 -24.39 -29.09 11.55
CA GLU A 101 -23.81 -27.94 10.85
C GLU A 101 -24.20 -27.92 9.37
N ARG A 102 -24.28 -26.69 8.84
CA ARG A 102 -24.59 -26.46 7.42
C ARG A 102 -23.55 -25.55 6.81
N ARG A 103 -22.92 -26.01 5.72
CA ARG A 103 -21.80 -25.28 5.06
C ARG A 103 -21.80 -25.48 3.54
N TYR A 104 -21.16 -24.55 2.84
CA TYR A 104 -20.71 -24.73 1.46
C TYR A 104 -19.28 -25.26 1.50
N LEU A 105 -19.07 -26.53 1.27
CA LEU A 105 -17.75 -27.15 1.32
C LEU A 105 -16.80 -26.61 0.25
N LEU A 106 -17.36 -26.16 -0.88
CA LEU A 106 -16.60 -25.50 -1.93
C LEU A 106 -15.96 -24.18 -1.43
N ASP A 107 -16.69 -23.39 -0.63
CA ASP A 107 -16.14 -22.14 -0.07
C ASP A 107 -14.92 -22.45 0.83
N GLU A 108 -14.97 -23.49 1.64
CA GLU A 108 -13.84 -23.93 2.48
C GLU A 108 -12.66 -24.42 1.64
N LEU A 109 -12.92 -25.22 0.61
CA LEU A 109 -11.90 -25.70 -0.31
C LEU A 109 -11.17 -24.54 -1.02
N MET A 110 -11.91 -23.51 -1.42
CA MET A 110 -11.39 -22.31 -2.07
C MET A 110 -10.78 -21.31 -1.08
N GLY A 111 -10.85 -21.57 0.23
CA GLY A 111 -10.37 -20.66 1.27
C GLY A 111 -11.15 -19.36 1.35
N LEU A 112 -12.44 -19.37 0.97
CA LEU A 112 -13.33 -18.23 1.02
C LEU A 112 -13.94 -18.07 2.42
N GLU A 113 -14.00 -16.84 2.88
CA GLU A 113 -14.74 -16.49 4.09
C GLU A 113 -16.25 -16.66 3.87
N LYS A 114 -16.97 -16.87 4.96
CA LYS A 114 -18.43 -16.94 4.91
C LYS A 114 -19.00 -15.65 4.30
N HIS A 115 -19.84 -15.79 3.28
CA HIS A 115 -20.42 -14.69 2.52
C HIS A 115 -19.43 -13.83 1.73
N ALA A 116 -18.22 -14.33 1.43
CA ALA A 116 -17.30 -13.66 0.55
C ALA A 116 -17.94 -13.39 -0.82
N ARG A 117 -17.75 -12.17 -1.33
CA ARG A 117 -18.18 -11.75 -2.67
C ARG A 117 -17.02 -11.30 -3.55
N LEU A 118 -15.82 -11.28 -3.00
CA LEU A 118 -14.60 -10.84 -3.65
C LEU A 118 -13.53 -11.90 -3.40
N THR A 119 -12.76 -12.19 -4.43
CA THR A 119 -11.54 -12.99 -4.31
C THR A 119 -10.39 -12.15 -3.74
N GLU A 120 -9.31 -12.81 -3.30
CA GLU A 120 -8.13 -12.14 -2.74
C GLU A 120 -7.47 -11.18 -3.74
N ASP A 121 -7.39 -11.57 -5.00
CA ASP A 121 -6.84 -10.78 -6.10
C ASP A 121 -7.70 -9.54 -6.40
N ALA A 122 -9.03 -9.65 -6.35
CA ALA A 122 -9.91 -8.49 -6.48
C ALA A 122 -9.75 -7.51 -5.30
N VAL A 123 -9.61 -8.03 -4.07
CA VAL A 123 -9.33 -7.19 -2.88
C VAL A 123 -7.96 -6.52 -2.98
N ALA A 124 -6.93 -7.24 -3.46
CA ALA A 124 -5.61 -6.66 -3.69
C ALA A 124 -5.67 -5.50 -4.68
N ARG A 125 -6.38 -5.64 -5.80
CA ARG A 125 -6.60 -4.53 -6.76
C ARG A 125 -7.34 -3.35 -6.12
N ILE A 126 -8.32 -3.60 -5.26
CA ILE A 126 -8.99 -2.54 -4.51
C ILE A 126 -7.97 -1.75 -3.68
N TYR A 127 -7.03 -2.41 -3.01
CA TYR A 127 -6.01 -1.73 -2.21
C TYR A 127 -5.02 -0.96 -3.08
N GLU A 128 -4.57 -1.54 -4.20
CA GLU A 128 -3.70 -0.87 -5.18
C GLU A 128 -4.30 0.42 -5.73
N GLU A 129 -5.59 0.41 -6.03
CA GLU A 129 -6.28 1.61 -6.52
C GLU A 129 -6.65 2.59 -5.39
N ALA A 130 -7.16 2.10 -4.25
CA ALA A 130 -7.62 2.97 -3.17
C ALA A 130 -6.47 3.71 -2.47
N VAL A 131 -5.26 3.17 -2.49
CA VAL A 131 -4.06 3.81 -1.94
C VAL A 131 -3.68 5.09 -2.71
N GLU A 132 -4.01 5.18 -3.98
CA GLU A 132 -3.74 6.34 -4.85
C GLU A 132 -4.98 7.18 -5.13
N THR A 133 -6.16 6.56 -5.13
CA THR A 133 -7.39 7.19 -5.58
C THR A 133 -8.51 7.12 -4.53
N SER A 134 -9.73 7.46 -4.90
CA SER A 134 -10.89 7.38 -4.02
C SER A 134 -11.36 5.93 -3.81
N TYR A 135 -12.00 5.63 -2.68
CA TYR A 135 -12.63 4.34 -2.41
C TYR A 135 -13.66 3.94 -3.50
N ARG A 136 -14.35 4.92 -4.08
CA ARG A 136 -15.27 4.67 -5.20
C ARG A 136 -14.53 4.12 -6.41
N ARG A 137 -13.38 4.72 -6.76
CA ARG A 137 -12.56 4.28 -7.89
C ARG A 137 -11.90 2.92 -7.60
N GLY A 138 -11.41 2.72 -6.37
CA GLY A 138 -10.91 1.41 -5.93
C GLY A 138 -11.94 0.29 -6.10
N GLY A 139 -13.21 0.56 -5.78
CA GLY A 139 -14.29 -0.40 -6.02
C GLY A 139 -14.57 -0.66 -7.50
N LYS A 140 -14.60 0.38 -8.34
CA LYS A 140 -14.81 0.22 -9.79
C LYS A 140 -13.68 -0.56 -10.47
N ASN A 141 -12.46 -0.38 -10.02
CA ASN A 141 -11.26 -1.00 -10.59
C ASN A 141 -10.86 -2.31 -9.88
N ALA A 142 -11.76 -2.89 -9.09
CA ALA A 142 -11.55 -4.20 -8.44
C ALA A 142 -11.28 -5.32 -9.46
N SER A 143 -11.75 -5.15 -10.69
CA SER A 143 -11.51 -6.08 -11.81
C SER A 143 -11.10 -5.33 -13.09
N ILE A 144 -10.60 -6.07 -14.07
CA ILE A 144 -10.30 -5.54 -15.41
C ILE A 144 -11.58 -5.10 -16.12
N THR A 145 -12.66 -5.88 -15.97
CA THR A 145 -14.00 -5.46 -16.33
C THR A 145 -14.57 -4.59 -15.21
N GLU A 146 -15.37 -3.59 -15.55
CA GLU A 146 -15.95 -2.69 -14.57
C GLU A 146 -16.75 -3.48 -13.52
N ALA A 147 -16.31 -3.42 -12.25
CA ALA A 147 -16.97 -4.12 -11.14
C ALA A 147 -17.89 -3.15 -10.40
N ASP A 148 -19.05 -3.64 -9.94
CA ASP A 148 -19.99 -2.86 -9.12
C ASP A 148 -19.70 -3.03 -7.61
N VAL A 149 -18.45 -2.75 -7.22
CA VAL A 149 -18.05 -2.81 -5.80
C VAL A 149 -18.25 -1.45 -5.15
N SER A 150 -19.14 -1.40 -4.16
CA SER A 150 -19.49 -0.16 -3.48
C SER A 150 -18.31 0.44 -2.70
N LYS A 151 -18.27 1.79 -2.58
CA LYS A 151 -17.29 2.47 -1.72
C LYS A 151 -17.34 2.00 -0.26
N MET A 152 -18.51 1.53 0.20
CA MET A 152 -18.68 1.03 1.56
C MET A 152 -18.02 -0.35 1.73
N THR A 153 -18.08 -1.20 0.71
CA THR A 153 -17.34 -2.47 0.69
C THR A 153 -15.82 -2.21 0.78
N VAL A 154 -15.32 -1.24 0.01
CA VAL A 154 -13.91 -0.83 0.07
C VAL A 154 -13.53 -0.33 1.47
N LEU A 155 -14.36 0.52 2.08
CA LEU A 155 -14.16 1.00 3.44
C LEU A 155 -14.11 -0.15 4.44
N ASN A 156 -15.06 -1.10 4.34
CA ASN A 156 -15.13 -2.26 5.23
C ASN A 156 -13.95 -3.22 5.08
N LYS A 157 -13.28 -3.23 3.91
CA LYS A 157 -12.04 -4.00 3.71
C LYS A 157 -10.79 -3.25 4.21
N LEU A 158 -10.76 -1.92 4.12
CA LEU A 158 -9.60 -1.10 4.51
C LEU A 158 -9.54 -0.83 6.03
N HIS A 159 -10.68 -0.55 6.68
CA HIS A 159 -10.69 -0.12 8.07
C HIS A 159 -10.21 -1.18 9.08
N PRO A 160 -10.43 -2.49 8.90
CA PRO A 160 -9.91 -3.51 9.81
C PRO A 160 -8.46 -3.92 9.53
N LEU A 161 -7.78 -3.38 8.51
CA LEU A 161 -6.45 -3.82 8.11
C LEU A 161 -5.45 -3.85 9.27
N ILE A 162 -4.75 -4.95 9.37
CA ILE A 162 -3.57 -5.13 10.23
C ILE A 162 -2.36 -5.18 9.30
N PHE A 163 -1.31 -4.46 9.64
CA PHE A 163 -0.10 -4.40 8.83
C PHE A 163 1.00 -5.27 9.44
N PRO A 164 1.73 -6.04 8.63
CA PRO A 164 2.88 -6.78 9.12
C PRO A 164 3.98 -5.80 9.57
N THR A 165 4.78 -6.24 10.53
CA THR A 165 6.02 -5.53 10.89
C THR A 165 6.97 -5.49 9.70
N VAL A 166 7.73 -4.41 9.57
CA VAL A 166 8.74 -4.27 8.53
C VAL A 166 9.81 -5.33 8.74
N LYS A 167 10.02 -6.17 7.73
CA LYS A 167 11.02 -7.25 7.81
C LYS A 167 12.42 -6.66 7.75
N PRO A 168 13.34 -7.08 8.64
CA PRO A 168 14.73 -6.67 8.56
C PRO A 168 15.37 -7.18 7.27
N LYS A 169 16.33 -6.41 6.76
CA LYS A 169 17.17 -6.80 5.62
C LYS A 169 18.37 -7.63 6.10
N GLU A 170 19.10 -8.21 5.17
CA GLU A 170 20.39 -8.82 5.48
C GLU A 170 21.32 -7.78 6.15
N LYS A 171 21.95 -8.19 7.25
CA LYS A 171 22.72 -7.30 8.12
C LYS A 171 23.92 -6.71 7.38
N LYS A 172 24.02 -5.38 7.37
CA LYS A 172 25.08 -4.62 6.68
C LYS A 172 25.90 -3.79 7.66
N ALA A 173 27.18 -3.64 7.35
CA ALA A 173 28.07 -2.68 8.01
C ALA A 173 28.09 -1.37 7.21
N VAL A 174 27.60 -0.28 7.80
CA VAL A 174 27.62 1.05 7.23
C VAL A 174 28.12 2.05 8.29
N PRO A 175 28.93 3.05 7.91
CA PRO A 175 29.44 4.04 8.87
C PRO A 175 28.36 5.04 9.30
N TYR A 176 27.44 5.39 8.42
CA TYR A 176 26.40 6.38 8.65
C TYR A 176 25.04 5.85 8.24
N LEU A 177 24.00 6.23 9.00
CA LEU A 177 22.60 6.11 8.61
C LEU A 177 21.92 7.47 8.71
N TYR A 178 20.90 7.64 7.92
CA TYR A 178 20.11 8.86 7.85
C TYR A 178 18.68 8.50 8.15
N ILE A 179 18.05 9.27 9.01
CA ILE A 179 16.64 9.19 9.33
C ILE A 179 16.05 10.57 9.11
N ASP A 180 15.06 10.66 8.24
CA ASP A 180 14.25 11.85 8.12
C ASP A 180 12.86 11.55 8.69
N ALA A 181 12.33 12.50 9.46
CA ALA A 181 11.04 12.36 10.12
C ALA A 181 10.22 13.64 9.99
N ASP A 182 8.94 13.46 9.63
CA ASP A 182 8.01 14.58 9.48
C ASP A 182 6.54 14.09 9.59
N GLU A 183 5.58 15.01 9.58
CA GLU A 183 4.14 14.73 9.71
C GLU A 183 3.31 15.53 8.71
N ASP A 184 2.18 14.98 8.27
CA ASP A 184 1.20 15.70 7.46
C ASP A 184 -0.03 16.10 8.29
N HIS A 185 -0.66 17.22 7.94
CA HIS A 185 -1.88 17.73 8.58
C HIS A 185 -3.13 17.32 7.80
N VAL A 186 -3.72 16.22 8.18
CA VAL A 186 -4.87 15.64 7.50
C VAL A 186 -6.18 16.07 8.18
N ALA A 187 -7.12 16.59 7.40
CA ALA A 187 -8.41 17.06 7.91
C ALA A 187 -9.33 15.90 8.31
N LEU A 188 -9.93 15.97 9.49
CA LEU A 188 -10.93 15.03 9.98
C LEU A 188 -12.35 15.56 9.74
N GLN A 189 -13.27 14.66 9.40
CA GLN A 189 -14.71 14.95 9.32
C GLN A 189 -15.31 15.24 10.71
N TYR A 190 -14.80 14.59 11.74
CA TYR A 190 -15.17 14.71 13.14
C TYR A 190 -14.02 14.17 14.01
N LEU A 191 -13.97 14.55 15.28
CA LEU A 191 -12.89 14.10 16.17
C LEU A 191 -13.02 12.59 16.46
N GLU A 192 -14.06 12.19 17.17
CA GLU A 192 -14.29 10.80 17.55
C GLU A 192 -15.64 10.27 17.07
N LYS A 193 -16.70 11.07 17.22
CA LYS A 193 -18.07 10.71 16.82
C LYS A 193 -18.59 11.67 15.76
N LYS A 194 -19.47 11.18 14.90
CA LYS A 194 -20.16 11.99 13.89
C LYS A 194 -20.88 13.17 14.58
N GLY A 195 -20.56 14.39 14.14
CA GLY A 195 -21.06 15.63 14.73
C GLY A 195 -20.13 16.29 15.76
N ASP A 196 -19.07 15.61 16.19
CA ASP A 196 -18.06 16.15 17.09
C ASP A 196 -17.06 17.01 16.29
N ILE A 197 -17.35 18.30 16.21
CA ILE A 197 -16.56 19.29 15.47
C ILE A 197 -16.12 20.38 16.43
N LYS A 198 -14.82 20.67 16.47
CA LYS A 198 -14.29 21.83 17.21
C LYS A 198 -14.78 23.12 16.57
N LYS A 199 -15.48 23.96 17.35
CA LYS A 199 -15.90 25.29 16.89
C LYS A 199 -14.64 26.13 16.55
N GLY A 200 -14.61 26.68 15.34
CA GLY A 200 -13.62 27.70 14.93
C GLY A 200 -12.25 27.17 14.49
N ARG A 201 -12.00 25.85 14.41
CA ARG A 201 -10.76 25.26 13.86
C ARG A 201 -11.08 24.01 13.08
N ASN A 202 -10.31 23.75 12.01
CA ASN A 202 -10.36 22.46 11.33
C ASN A 202 -9.86 21.37 12.29
N ASN A 203 -10.62 20.28 12.39
CA ASN A 203 -10.14 19.09 13.06
C ASN A 203 -9.04 18.47 12.21
N THR A 204 -7.89 18.18 12.81
CA THR A 204 -6.76 17.58 12.11
C THR A 204 -6.21 16.40 12.88
N ILE A 205 -5.61 15.49 12.15
CA ILE A 205 -4.80 14.39 12.64
C ILE A 205 -3.47 14.41 11.89
N MET A 206 -2.41 13.96 12.54
CA MET A 206 -1.06 14.05 12.01
C MET A 206 -0.46 12.65 11.82
N PRO A 207 -0.68 12.00 10.65
CA PRO A 207 0.09 10.81 10.32
C PRO A 207 1.57 11.16 10.17
N LYS A 208 2.43 10.32 10.71
CA LYS A 208 3.87 10.47 10.76
C LYS A 208 4.55 9.53 9.80
N ASP A 209 5.58 10.03 9.14
CA ASP A 209 6.51 9.23 8.34
C ASP A 209 7.92 9.39 8.90
N VAL A 210 8.55 8.26 9.18
CA VAL A 210 9.95 8.15 9.56
C VAL A 210 10.59 7.20 8.57
N TYR A 211 11.57 7.66 7.83
CA TYR A 211 12.27 6.77 6.91
C TYR A 211 13.77 6.78 7.12
N ILE A 212 14.33 5.57 7.01
CA ILE A 212 15.76 5.29 7.16
C ILE A 212 16.34 5.11 5.77
N TYR A 213 17.55 5.62 5.54
CA TYR A 213 18.29 5.38 4.30
C TYR A 213 19.81 5.35 4.55
N GLU A 214 20.55 4.70 3.63
CA GLU A 214 21.98 4.42 3.75
C GLU A 214 22.85 5.54 3.16
N GLY A 215 22.26 6.41 2.36
CA GLY A 215 22.95 7.49 1.65
C GLY A 215 22.16 7.96 0.44
N MET A 216 22.80 8.73 -0.40
CA MET A 216 22.20 9.31 -1.60
C MET A 216 23.14 9.15 -2.80
N GLU A 217 22.57 8.77 -3.94
CA GLU A 217 23.26 8.69 -5.23
C GLU A 217 22.63 9.62 -6.26
N VAL A 218 23.36 9.99 -7.28
CA VAL A 218 22.84 10.78 -8.41
C VAL A 218 22.63 9.87 -9.59
N VAL A 219 21.36 9.67 -9.98
CA VAL A 219 20.96 8.84 -11.14
C VAL A 219 20.23 9.71 -12.14
N GLY A 220 20.77 9.85 -13.35
CA GLY A 220 20.15 10.69 -14.38
C GLY A 220 19.98 12.16 -14.00
N GLY A 221 20.90 12.71 -13.20
CA GLY A 221 20.85 14.10 -12.70
C GLY A 221 19.87 14.35 -11.56
N LYS A 222 19.24 13.29 -11.00
CA LYS A 222 18.33 13.36 -9.86
C LYS A 222 18.93 12.63 -8.65
N ASN A 223 18.74 13.22 -7.48
CA ASN A 223 19.11 12.58 -6.23
C ASN A 223 18.16 11.40 -5.93
N ARG A 224 18.72 10.25 -5.59
CA ARG A 224 18.02 9.04 -5.20
C ARG A 224 18.56 8.53 -3.88
N LEU A 225 17.68 8.27 -2.93
CA LEU A 225 18.05 7.67 -1.65
C LEU A 225 18.30 6.17 -1.79
N ILE A 226 19.31 5.67 -1.08
CA ILE A 226 19.74 4.27 -1.13
C ILE A 226 19.15 3.54 0.07
N GLY A 227 18.56 2.36 -0.16
CA GLY A 227 18.14 1.47 0.91
C GLY A 227 16.96 1.95 1.75
N VAL A 228 16.10 2.82 1.23
CA VAL A 228 14.99 3.45 1.97
C VAL A 228 14.05 2.43 2.59
N THR A 229 13.63 2.69 3.83
CA THR A 229 12.61 1.94 4.55
C THR A 229 11.79 2.89 5.41
N HIS A 230 10.46 2.86 5.27
CA HIS A 230 9.52 3.76 5.92
C HIS A 230 8.82 3.10 7.12
N PHE A 231 8.54 3.90 8.15
CA PHE A 231 7.79 3.57 9.35
C PHE A 231 6.81 4.68 9.66
N GLY A 232 5.66 4.37 10.24
CA GLY A 232 4.74 5.43 10.65
C GLY A 232 3.28 5.04 10.69
N GLY A 233 2.42 6.04 10.45
CA GLY A 233 0.98 5.98 10.62
C GLY A 233 0.52 7.07 11.57
N VAL A 234 -0.75 7.00 12.00
CA VAL A 234 -1.24 7.87 13.06
C VAL A 234 -0.72 7.36 14.39
N ARG A 235 0.11 8.14 15.06
CA ARG A 235 0.72 7.83 16.35
C ARG A 235 0.65 9.05 17.25
N ASP A 236 0.09 8.93 18.44
CA ASP A 236 -0.05 10.00 19.42
C ASP A 236 0.45 9.55 20.79
N GLY A 237 0.92 10.49 21.62
CA GLY A 237 1.36 10.21 22.99
C GLY A 237 2.43 9.13 23.09
N GLU A 238 2.15 8.07 23.85
CA GLU A 238 3.06 6.92 24.05
C GLU A 238 3.33 6.12 22.76
N GLU A 239 2.40 6.13 21.79
CA GLU A 239 2.59 5.43 20.52
C GLU A 239 3.76 6.00 19.70
N ASN A 240 4.16 7.26 19.95
CA ASN A 240 5.37 7.82 19.33
C ASN A 240 6.64 7.09 19.81
N LYS A 241 6.65 6.67 21.06
CA LYS A 241 7.76 5.89 21.61
C LYS A 241 7.82 4.50 21.01
N GLU A 242 6.65 3.88 20.78
CA GLU A 242 6.56 2.59 20.09
C GLU A 242 7.08 2.70 18.65
N LEU A 243 6.73 3.78 17.92
CA LEU A 243 7.26 4.05 16.59
C LEU A 243 8.79 4.10 16.58
N TRP A 244 9.39 4.82 17.52
CA TRP A 244 10.84 4.92 17.61
C TRP A 244 11.52 3.61 18.02
N LYS A 245 10.87 2.77 18.82
CA LYS A 245 11.32 1.40 19.10
C LYS A 245 11.28 0.54 17.84
N GLU A 246 10.18 0.57 17.06
CA GLU A 246 10.11 -0.14 15.78
C GLU A 246 11.28 0.24 14.85
N VAL A 247 11.65 1.53 14.81
CA VAL A 247 12.79 2.05 14.05
C VAL A 247 14.12 1.52 14.60
N ALA A 248 14.30 1.56 15.91
CA ALA A 248 15.53 1.10 16.58
C ALA A 248 15.72 -0.42 16.39
N ASP A 249 14.68 -1.21 16.62
CA ASP A 249 14.69 -2.68 16.45
C ASP A 249 15.05 -3.05 15.01
N TYR A 250 14.51 -2.31 14.02
CA TYR A 250 14.86 -2.52 12.62
C TYR A 250 16.34 -2.21 12.34
N ILE A 251 16.88 -1.11 12.89
CA ILE A 251 18.29 -0.75 12.75
C ILE A 251 19.19 -1.84 13.34
N GLU A 252 18.90 -2.31 14.56
CA GLU A 252 19.67 -3.36 15.21
C GLU A 252 19.63 -4.69 14.44
N ALA A 253 18.49 -5.01 13.84
CA ALA A 253 18.32 -6.23 13.07
C ALA A 253 18.96 -6.18 11.67
N SER A 254 19.00 -4.98 11.03
CA SER A 254 19.41 -4.81 9.62
C SER A 254 20.83 -4.25 9.46
N TYR A 255 21.43 -3.70 10.52
CA TYR A 255 22.74 -3.05 10.44
C TYR A 255 23.66 -3.50 11.57
N ASP A 256 24.96 -3.52 11.27
CA ASP A 256 26.00 -3.74 12.28
C ASP A 256 26.18 -2.45 13.09
N THR A 257 25.61 -2.43 14.30
CA THR A 257 25.66 -1.26 15.18
C THR A 257 27.08 -0.95 15.70
N ASP A 258 28.02 -1.90 15.69
CA ASP A 258 29.40 -1.66 16.08
C ASP A 258 30.14 -0.88 14.99
N ALA A 259 29.91 -1.22 13.72
CA ALA A 259 30.46 -0.51 12.57
C ALA A 259 29.85 0.89 12.38
N LEU A 260 28.64 1.12 12.88
CA LEU A 260 27.93 2.37 12.77
C LEU A 260 28.61 3.46 13.61
N GLN A 261 29.01 4.57 12.97
CA GLN A 261 29.63 5.71 13.66
C GLN A 261 28.57 6.70 14.15
N LYS A 262 27.56 7.01 13.32
CA LYS A 262 26.51 7.98 13.63
C LYS A 262 25.23 7.71 12.85
N VAL A 263 24.11 8.07 13.46
CA VAL A 263 22.80 8.18 12.82
C VAL A 263 22.38 9.65 12.83
N PHE A 264 22.14 10.23 11.66
CA PHE A 264 21.60 11.58 11.53
C PHE A 264 20.08 11.52 11.57
N LEU A 265 19.46 12.08 12.60
CA LEU A 265 18.03 12.19 12.74
C LEU A 265 17.58 13.60 12.39
N SER A 266 16.97 13.77 11.21
CA SER A 266 16.57 15.06 10.65
C SER A 266 15.06 15.29 10.78
N GLY A 267 14.68 16.53 11.01
CA GLY A 267 13.26 16.97 11.00
C GLY A 267 13.12 18.42 11.43
N ASP A 268 11.87 18.84 11.58
CA ASP A 268 11.49 20.22 11.92
C ASP A 268 11.77 20.61 13.38
N GLY A 269 12.15 19.66 14.23
CA GLY A 269 12.41 19.89 15.66
C GLY A 269 11.22 19.69 16.56
N ALA A 270 10.14 19.09 16.07
CA ALA A 270 9.01 18.67 16.89
C ALA A 270 9.47 17.75 18.05
N PRO A 271 8.83 17.83 19.24
CA PRO A 271 9.25 17.04 20.40
C PRO A 271 9.27 15.53 20.15
N TRP A 272 8.31 15.02 19.36
CA TRP A 272 8.24 13.61 19.04
C TRP A 272 9.41 13.13 18.17
N ILE A 273 9.92 14.00 17.27
CA ILE A 273 11.10 13.70 16.44
C ILE A 273 12.34 13.65 17.31
N LYS A 274 12.53 14.68 18.16
CA LYS A 274 13.68 14.72 19.07
C LYS A 274 13.73 13.55 20.06
N ALA A 275 12.57 13.02 20.45
CA ALA A 275 12.48 11.83 21.29
C ALA A 275 13.19 10.62 20.67
N GLY A 276 13.23 10.50 19.35
CA GLY A 276 13.93 9.43 18.64
C GLY A 276 15.43 9.34 18.94
N VAL A 277 16.06 10.45 19.33
CA VAL A 277 17.49 10.46 19.73
C VAL A 277 17.77 9.56 20.94
N HIS A 278 16.78 9.36 21.79
CA HIS A 278 16.92 8.54 23.00
C HIS A 278 16.69 7.04 22.73
N GLU A 279 15.93 6.71 21.69
CA GLU A 279 15.59 5.31 21.36
C GLU A 279 16.54 4.73 20.28
N VAL A 280 17.00 5.55 19.35
CA VAL A 280 17.85 5.10 18.22
C VAL A 280 19.34 5.16 18.60
N PRO A 281 20.09 4.05 18.46
CA PRO A 281 21.52 4.01 18.79
C PRO A 281 22.33 5.06 17.99
N LYS A 282 23.23 5.75 18.66
CA LYS A 282 24.17 6.74 18.07
C LYS A 282 23.49 7.90 17.32
N ALA A 283 22.19 8.14 17.56
CA ALA A 283 21.45 9.19 16.90
C ALA A 283 21.86 10.59 17.36
N LYS A 284 21.94 11.51 16.42
CA LYS A 284 22.12 12.95 16.65
C LYS A 284 21.07 13.72 15.88
N PHE A 285 20.34 14.59 16.59
CA PHE A 285 19.33 15.41 15.97
C PHE A 285 19.98 16.49 15.09
N VAL A 286 19.46 16.65 13.89
CA VAL A 286 19.82 17.69 12.92
C VAL A 286 18.57 18.45 12.54
N LEU A 287 18.60 19.79 12.65
CA LEU A 287 17.47 20.60 12.24
C LEU A 287 17.42 20.69 10.70
N ASP A 288 16.24 20.44 10.15
CA ASP A 288 15.99 20.61 8.72
C ASP A 288 16.24 22.08 8.29
N ARG A 289 17.03 22.22 7.22
CA ARG A 289 17.41 23.54 6.68
C ARG A 289 16.24 24.28 6.06
N TYR A 290 15.28 23.59 5.49
CA TYR A 290 14.08 24.20 4.91
C TYR A 290 13.28 24.94 5.99
N HIS A 291 12.99 24.27 7.10
CA HIS A 291 12.28 24.87 8.22
C HIS A 291 13.09 26.00 8.89
N MET A 292 14.39 25.82 9.07
CA MET A 292 15.26 26.88 9.55
C MET A 292 15.17 28.14 8.67
N HIS A 293 15.29 27.98 7.34
CA HIS A 293 15.18 29.08 6.39
C HIS A 293 13.80 29.75 6.45
N ARG A 294 12.73 28.96 6.49
CA ARG A 294 11.33 29.45 6.58
C ARG A 294 11.12 30.34 7.80
N TYR A 295 11.65 29.97 8.97
CA TYR A 295 11.56 30.79 10.18
C TYR A 295 12.38 32.09 10.07
N ILE A 296 13.58 32.04 9.49
CA ILE A 296 14.39 33.22 9.24
C ILE A 296 13.68 34.19 8.28
N VAL A 297 13.11 33.67 7.20
CA VAL A 297 12.32 34.47 6.24
C VAL A 297 11.12 35.11 6.92
N ALA A 298 10.36 34.35 7.72
CA ALA A 298 9.18 34.86 8.42
C ALA A 298 9.53 35.99 9.42
N ALA A 299 10.67 35.86 10.12
CA ALA A 299 11.15 36.87 11.07
C ALA A 299 11.58 38.16 10.41
N THR A 300 12.01 38.12 9.16
CA THR A 300 12.63 39.28 8.46
C THR A 300 11.72 39.93 7.43
N ALA A 301 10.68 39.24 6.94
CA ALA A 301 9.87 39.65 5.79
C ALA A 301 9.19 41.04 5.89
N HIS A 302 9.11 41.64 7.09
CA HIS A 302 8.48 42.92 7.32
C HIS A 302 9.48 44.10 7.39
N LEU A 303 10.79 43.87 7.27
CA LEU A 303 11.84 44.85 7.48
C LEU A 303 12.13 45.74 6.27
N LEU A 304 11.30 45.70 5.24
CA LEU A 304 11.44 46.52 4.01
C LEU A 304 12.86 46.39 3.42
N ASP A 305 13.60 47.51 3.36
CA ASP A 305 14.94 47.59 2.75
C ASP A 305 16.01 46.81 3.53
N SER A 306 15.78 46.50 4.80
CA SER A 306 16.73 45.81 5.70
C SER A 306 16.58 44.31 5.72
N VAL A 307 15.71 43.71 4.88
CA VAL A 307 15.42 42.28 4.86
C VAL A 307 16.68 41.45 4.62
N GLU A 308 17.43 41.77 3.57
CA GLU A 308 18.61 41.00 3.16
C GLU A 308 19.78 41.17 4.15
N ASP A 309 19.93 42.35 4.73
CA ASP A 309 20.95 42.60 5.76
C ASP A 309 20.68 41.77 7.01
N ALA A 310 19.44 41.75 7.49
CA ALA A 310 19.04 40.99 8.64
C ALA A 310 19.20 39.46 8.42
N ARG A 311 18.82 38.95 7.25
CA ARG A 311 19.06 37.56 6.87
C ARG A 311 20.53 37.22 6.84
N SER A 312 21.33 38.07 6.18
CA SER A 312 22.78 37.89 6.06
C SER A 312 23.46 37.87 7.43
N GLU A 313 23.07 38.78 8.35
CA GLU A 313 23.58 38.77 9.73
C GLU A 313 23.19 37.49 10.49
N LEU A 314 21.97 36.99 10.37
CA LEU A 314 21.54 35.70 10.98
C LEU A 314 22.35 34.53 10.42
N TYR A 315 22.48 34.41 9.11
CA TYR A 315 23.30 33.35 8.50
C TYR A 315 24.77 33.47 8.87
N ARG A 316 25.30 34.67 8.93
CA ARG A 316 26.68 34.94 9.39
C ARG A 316 26.88 34.47 10.84
N ALA A 317 25.91 34.73 11.73
CA ALA A 317 25.96 34.26 13.11
C ALA A 317 25.92 32.72 13.20
N ILE A 318 25.07 32.07 12.39
CA ILE A 318 24.99 30.62 12.28
C ILE A 318 26.30 30.02 11.77
N HIS A 319 26.86 30.52 10.67
CA HIS A 319 28.14 30.06 10.12
C HIS A 319 29.32 30.27 11.06
N LYS A 320 29.33 31.40 11.82
CA LYS A 320 30.32 31.64 12.86
C LYS A 320 30.10 30.81 14.12
N LYS A 321 29.01 29.98 14.17
CA LYS A 321 28.63 29.12 15.31
C LYS A 321 28.44 29.92 16.61
N LYS A 322 28.01 31.19 16.52
CA LYS A 322 27.88 32.10 17.68
C LYS A 322 26.42 32.37 18.00
N LYS A 323 25.83 31.57 18.93
CA LYS A 323 24.44 31.68 19.34
C LYS A 323 24.04 33.07 19.84
N TRP A 324 24.90 33.71 20.63
CA TRP A 324 24.70 35.08 21.15
C TRP A 324 24.59 36.13 20.04
N MET A 325 25.32 35.94 18.92
CA MET A 325 25.20 36.85 17.76
C MET A 325 23.83 36.73 17.11
N ALA A 326 23.35 35.51 16.91
CA ALA A 326 22.03 35.28 16.35
C ALA A 326 20.93 35.86 17.26
N GLU A 327 21.08 35.68 18.57
CA GLU A 327 20.17 36.28 19.57
C GLU A 327 20.17 37.81 19.45
N GLY A 328 21.34 38.45 19.42
CA GLY A 328 21.47 39.89 19.27
C GLY A 328 20.86 40.44 17.96
N VAL A 329 20.91 39.68 16.86
CA VAL A 329 20.22 40.07 15.62
C VAL A 329 18.71 40.02 15.79
N PHE A 330 18.16 38.97 16.40
CA PHE A 330 16.72 38.87 16.68
C PHE A 330 16.26 40.02 17.60
N ASP A 331 17.08 40.42 18.59
CA ASP A 331 16.75 41.51 19.49
C ASP A 331 16.70 42.85 18.77
N LYS A 332 17.65 43.11 17.83
CA LYS A 332 17.61 44.27 16.93
C LYS A 332 16.33 44.26 16.08
N ILE A 333 15.95 43.15 15.50
CA ILE A 333 14.71 43.00 14.70
C ILE A 333 13.50 43.35 15.58
N LEU A 334 13.42 42.80 16.80
CA LEU A 334 12.34 43.05 17.74
C LEU A 334 12.25 44.55 18.13
N ALA A 335 13.39 45.22 18.31
CA ALA A 335 13.44 46.62 18.69
C ALA A 335 12.82 47.56 17.63
N VAL A 336 12.91 47.19 16.33
CA VAL A 336 12.34 47.98 15.22
C VAL A 336 10.97 47.47 14.76
N THR A 337 10.43 46.41 15.37
CA THR A 337 9.16 45.83 14.99
C THR A 337 8.03 46.42 15.82
N GLU A 338 7.20 47.28 15.23
CA GLU A 338 6.09 47.96 15.91
C GLU A 338 4.84 47.07 16.03
N ARG A 339 4.50 46.33 14.96
CA ARG A 339 3.25 45.52 14.90
C ARG A 339 3.33 44.32 15.82
N GLU A 340 2.42 44.20 16.77
CA GLU A 340 2.33 43.09 17.73
C GLU A 340 2.29 41.71 17.06
N SER A 341 1.53 41.57 15.96
CA SER A 341 1.47 40.28 15.22
C SER A 341 2.83 39.91 14.62
N LYS A 342 3.63 40.89 14.18
CA LYS A 342 4.97 40.66 13.66
C LYS A 342 5.97 40.38 14.77
N ARG A 343 5.85 41.09 15.91
CA ARG A 343 6.67 40.79 17.10
C ARG A 343 6.53 39.34 17.53
N LYS A 344 5.30 38.83 17.63
CA LYS A 344 5.03 37.40 17.93
C LYS A 344 5.67 36.45 16.91
N THR A 345 5.68 36.81 15.62
CA THR A 345 6.35 36.01 14.57
C THR A 345 7.86 35.97 14.78
N VAL A 346 8.48 37.12 15.10
CA VAL A 346 9.93 37.21 15.36
C VAL A 346 10.30 36.47 16.65
N GLU A 347 9.53 36.64 17.73
CA GLU A 347 9.73 35.91 18.98
C GLU A 347 9.65 34.39 18.80
N SER A 348 8.65 33.94 18.03
CA SER A 348 8.50 32.51 17.67
C SER A 348 9.72 32.01 16.91
N ALA A 349 10.19 32.76 15.90
CA ALA A 349 11.37 32.41 15.12
C ALA A 349 12.64 32.42 15.97
N LYS A 350 12.82 33.42 16.84
CA LYS A 350 13.94 33.49 17.81
C LYS A 350 13.93 32.23 18.69
N GLY A 351 12.79 31.92 19.31
CA GLY A 351 12.63 30.74 20.15
C GLY A 351 12.95 29.44 19.40
N TYR A 352 12.44 29.31 18.17
CA TYR A 352 12.68 28.14 17.33
C TYR A 352 14.15 27.97 16.94
N ILE A 353 14.81 28.99 16.43
CA ILE A 353 16.20 28.93 16.00
C ILE A 353 17.15 28.70 17.20
N LEU A 354 16.97 29.45 18.29
CA LEU A 354 17.80 29.29 19.48
C LEU A 354 17.54 27.99 20.25
N GLY A 355 16.31 27.50 20.24
CA GLY A 355 15.92 26.21 20.83
C GLY A 355 16.42 24.99 20.06
N ASN A 356 16.66 25.14 18.76
CA ASN A 356 17.21 24.09 17.90
C ASN A 356 18.70 24.30 17.58
N TRP A 357 19.40 25.20 18.30
CA TRP A 357 20.76 25.56 17.99
C TRP A 357 21.72 24.38 17.91
N ALA A 358 21.60 23.42 18.82
CA ALA A 358 22.42 22.20 18.82
C ALA A 358 22.28 21.40 17.52
N GLY A 359 21.05 21.23 17.03
CA GLY A 359 20.78 20.53 15.77
C GLY A 359 21.30 21.30 14.55
N ILE A 360 21.24 22.64 14.56
CA ILE A 360 21.84 23.47 13.53
C ILE A 360 23.36 23.29 13.52
N MET A 361 24.01 23.29 14.70
CA MET A 361 25.46 23.12 14.82
C MET A 361 25.92 21.73 14.39
N GLU A 362 25.12 20.69 14.63
CA GLU A 362 25.44 19.33 14.19
C GLU A 362 25.54 19.24 12.66
N SER A 363 24.64 19.89 11.92
CA SER A 363 24.70 19.94 10.45
C SER A 363 25.93 20.66 9.90
N LEU A 364 26.42 21.66 10.63
CA LEU A 364 27.62 22.42 10.24
C LEU A 364 28.92 21.71 10.64
N LYS A 365 28.91 20.87 11.64
CA LYS A 365 30.04 20.06 12.08
C LYS A 365 30.32 18.92 11.14
N GLU A 366 29.26 18.25 10.67
CA GLU A 366 29.31 17.04 9.84
C GLU A 366 29.02 17.33 8.36
N LYS A 367 29.46 18.47 7.87
CA LYS A 367 29.13 18.98 6.54
C LYS A 367 29.51 18.03 5.39
N GLU A 368 30.51 17.19 5.57
CA GLU A 368 30.98 16.22 4.58
C GLU A 368 30.15 14.96 4.58
N ASN A 369 29.61 14.56 5.74
CA ASN A 369 28.87 13.31 5.91
C ASN A 369 27.35 13.50 5.94
N TYR A 370 26.85 14.73 6.04
CA TYR A 370 25.43 15.03 6.10
C TYR A 370 24.93 15.63 4.78
N HIS A 371 24.02 14.92 4.10
CA HIS A 371 23.53 15.27 2.77
C HIS A 371 22.32 16.21 2.77
N GLY A 372 21.77 16.55 3.93
CA GLY A 372 20.53 17.34 4.06
C GLY A 372 19.34 16.45 4.38
N CYS A 373 18.19 17.10 4.61
CA CYS A 373 16.90 16.46 4.88
C CYS A 373 16.02 16.53 3.64
N SER A 374 15.30 15.47 3.33
CA SER A 374 14.36 15.39 2.21
C SER A 374 12.90 15.17 2.68
N ALA A 375 12.63 15.28 3.99
CA ALA A 375 11.35 14.95 4.61
C ALA A 375 10.16 15.67 3.96
N GLU A 376 10.23 16.99 3.73
CA GLU A 376 9.14 17.78 3.11
C GLU A 376 8.70 17.20 1.75
N GLY A 377 9.67 16.83 0.89
CA GLY A 377 9.36 16.20 -0.41
C GLY A 377 8.75 14.81 -0.27
N HIS A 378 9.24 14.00 0.67
CA HIS A 378 8.70 12.66 0.90
C HIS A 378 7.29 12.71 1.51
N ILE A 379 7.05 13.55 2.52
CA ILE A 379 5.70 13.73 3.10
C ILE A 379 4.69 14.12 2.04
N SER A 380 5.04 15.01 1.11
CA SER A 380 4.18 15.37 -0.01
C SER A 380 3.77 14.15 -0.81
N HIS A 381 4.72 13.32 -1.22
CA HIS A 381 4.46 12.13 -2.02
C HIS A 381 3.87 10.96 -1.23
N VAL A 382 4.27 10.78 0.03
CA VAL A 382 3.77 9.68 0.85
C VAL A 382 2.34 9.95 1.32
N PHE A 383 2.03 11.13 1.83
CA PHE A 383 0.72 11.41 2.41
C PHE A 383 -0.07 12.47 1.67
N SER A 384 0.51 13.66 1.40
CA SER A 384 -0.26 14.83 1.00
C SER A 384 -0.98 14.63 -0.32
N ASP A 385 -0.36 14.01 -1.32
CA ASP A 385 -0.95 13.75 -2.63
C ASP A 385 -2.28 13.00 -2.53
N ARG A 386 -2.40 12.10 -1.56
CA ARG A 386 -3.60 11.28 -1.36
C ARG A 386 -4.52 11.79 -0.27
N MET A 387 -3.99 12.39 0.79
CA MET A 387 -4.72 12.58 2.03
C MET A 387 -5.06 14.03 2.35
N SER A 388 -4.23 15.00 1.97
CA SER A 388 -4.38 16.40 2.35
C SER A 388 -4.38 17.42 1.20
N SER A 389 -3.82 17.08 0.02
CA SER A 389 -3.73 18.00 -1.13
C SER A 389 -5.08 18.44 -1.72
N ARG A 390 -6.16 17.73 -1.40
CA ARG A 390 -7.53 18.04 -1.79
C ARG A 390 -8.39 18.23 -0.55
N PRO A 391 -9.51 18.98 -0.63
CA PRO A 391 -10.44 19.13 0.49
C PRO A 391 -11.15 17.78 0.78
N LEU A 392 -10.47 16.89 1.47
CA LEU A 392 -10.94 15.59 1.92
C LEU A 392 -11.05 15.61 3.44
N GLY A 393 -12.16 15.09 3.96
CA GLY A 393 -12.29 14.81 5.40
C GLY A 393 -12.22 13.31 5.65
N TRP A 394 -11.40 12.91 6.60
CA TRP A 394 -11.19 11.51 6.97
C TRP A 394 -11.86 11.16 8.30
N SER A 395 -12.23 9.91 8.49
CA SER A 395 -12.41 9.39 9.85
C SER A 395 -11.00 9.09 10.44
N ARG A 396 -10.88 9.11 11.77
CA ARG A 396 -9.60 8.80 12.44
C ARG A 396 -9.04 7.44 12.02
N VAL A 397 -9.89 6.41 12.03
CA VAL A 397 -9.52 5.06 11.56
C VAL A 397 -9.12 5.07 10.09
N GLY A 398 -9.89 5.74 9.24
CA GLY A 398 -9.59 5.83 7.80
C GLY A 398 -8.26 6.54 7.52
N ALA A 399 -7.92 7.59 8.26
CA ALA A 399 -6.64 8.28 8.16
C ALA A 399 -5.48 7.38 8.59
N ASP A 400 -5.60 6.67 9.73
CA ASP A 400 -4.57 5.72 10.20
C ASP A 400 -4.35 4.60 9.18
N LYS A 401 -5.41 3.90 8.76
CA LYS A 401 -5.28 2.76 7.85
C LYS A 401 -4.75 3.17 6.48
N MET A 402 -5.15 4.34 5.98
CA MET A 402 -4.63 4.85 4.71
C MET A 402 -3.17 5.26 4.81
N SER A 403 -2.74 5.94 5.86
CA SER A 403 -1.33 6.31 6.04
C SER A 403 -0.44 5.07 6.14
N ARG A 404 -0.84 4.05 6.90
CA ARG A 404 -0.10 2.78 6.99
C ARG A 404 -0.08 2.00 5.67
N LEU A 405 -1.18 2.04 4.89
CA LEU A 405 -1.22 1.40 3.57
C LEU A 405 -0.27 2.09 2.59
N ARG A 406 -0.17 3.43 2.64
CA ARG A 406 0.79 4.18 1.84
C ARG A 406 2.23 3.86 2.23
N ILE A 407 2.55 3.79 3.51
CA ILE A 407 3.86 3.35 4.03
C ILE A 407 4.18 1.92 3.56
N TYR A 408 3.22 0.99 3.69
CA TYR A 408 3.38 -0.38 3.21
C TYR A 408 3.74 -0.43 1.72
N ARG A 409 3.07 0.39 0.90
CA ARG A 409 3.36 0.52 -0.52
C ARG A 409 4.74 1.15 -0.79
N GLN A 410 5.14 2.19 -0.04
CA GLN A 410 6.48 2.79 -0.16
C GLN A 410 7.58 1.76 0.13
N ASN A 411 7.33 0.87 1.06
CA ASN A 411 8.19 -0.28 1.36
C ASN A 411 8.09 -1.41 0.31
N LYS A 412 7.41 -1.18 -0.83
CA LYS A 412 7.19 -2.15 -1.90
C LYS A 412 6.44 -3.40 -1.44
N GLY A 413 5.56 -3.25 -0.46
CA GLY A 413 4.71 -4.33 0.02
C GLY A 413 3.73 -4.79 -1.06
N ASP A 414 3.59 -6.10 -1.21
CA ASP A 414 2.64 -6.74 -2.13
C ASP A 414 1.23 -6.73 -1.52
N MET A 415 0.25 -6.18 -2.28
CA MET A 415 -1.12 -6.05 -1.78
C MET A 415 -1.84 -7.39 -1.66
N LEU A 416 -1.50 -8.38 -2.48
CA LEU A 416 -2.06 -9.72 -2.36
C LEU A 416 -1.53 -10.42 -1.10
N GLU A 417 -0.24 -10.27 -0.80
CA GLU A 417 0.32 -10.76 0.46
C GLU A 417 -0.30 -10.06 1.67
N LEU A 418 -0.60 -8.75 1.58
CA LEU A 418 -1.31 -8.04 2.65
C LEU A 418 -2.71 -8.61 2.88
N VAL A 419 -3.45 -8.93 1.81
CA VAL A 419 -4.76 -9.61 1.91
C VAL A 419 -4.64 -10.96 2.61
N ARG A 420 -3.66 -11.77 2.23
CA ARG A 420 -3.41 -13.08 2.84
C ARG A 420 -2.97 -12.98 4.29
N TYR A 421 -2.17 -11.98 4.61
CA TYR A 421 -1.75 -11.70 5.99
C TYR A 421 -2.93 -11.48 6.94
N GLN A 422 -4.05 -10.88 6.48
CA GLN A 422 -5.24 -10.71 7.32
C GLN A 422 -5.78 -12.04 7.84
N LYS A 423 -5.72 -13.10 7.03
CA LYS A 423 -6.20 -14.44 7.43
C LYS A 423 -5.35 -15.10 8.51
N THR A 424 -4.06 -14.76 8.57
CA THR A 424 -3.12 -15.30 9.56
C THR A 424 -3.02 -14.45 10.81
N ALA A 425 -3.18 -13.13 10.69
CA ALA A 425 -3.06 -12.16 11.78
C ALA A 425 -4.30 -12.11 12.70
N LEU A 426 -5.49 -12.44 12.15
CA LEU A 426 -6.70 -12.51 12.95
C LEU A 426 -6.80 -13.88 13.64
N PRO A 427 -7.11 -13.92 14.95
CA PRO A 427 -7.35 -15.18 15.62
C PRO A 427 -8.53 -15.91 14.94
N LYS A 428 -8.34 -17.18 14.57
CA LYS A 428 -9.44 -17.99 14.06
C LYS A 428 -10.54 -18.01 15.11
N ALA A 429 -11.77 -17.74 14.70
CA ALA A 429 -12.92 -17.81 15.58
C ALA A 429 -12.96 -19.21 16.24
N ALA A 430 -13.09 -19.25 17.56
CA ALA A 430 -13.21 -20.50 18.29
C ALA A 430 -14.41 -21.31 17.72
N GLY A 431 -14.16 -22.54 17.27
CA GLY A 431 -15.16 -23.40 16.64
C GLY A 431 -15.10 -23.48 15.11
N SER A 432 -14.18 -22.82 14.44
CA SER A 432 -13.90 -23.00 13.01
C SER A 432 -12.87 -24.12 12.79
N GLU A 433 -13.11 -25.31 13.35
CA GLU A 433 -12.44 -26.50 12.81
C GLU A 433 -13.01 -26.71 11.41
N GLY A 434 -12.26 -26.25 10.41
CA GLY A 434 -12.55 -26.55 9.01
C GLY A 434 -12.54 -28.08 8.86
N ILE A 435 -13.36 -28.59 7.96
CA ILE A 435 -13.22 -29.99 7.56
C ILE A 435 -11.78 -30.12 7.07
N GLU A 436 -11.02 -31.07 7.61
CA GLU A 436 -9.78 -31.50 6.98
C GLU A 436 -10.13 -32.23 5.66
N LEU A 437 -10.62 -31.45 4.68
CA LEU A 437 -10.59 -31.92 3.31
C LEU A 437 -9.11 -32.08 2.96
N SER A 438 -8.65 -33.33 2.92
CA SER A 438 -7.28 -33.61 2.49
C SER A 438 -7.13 -33.05 1.08
N ALA A 439 -6.38 -31.96 0.93
CA ALA A 439 -6.10 -31.35 -0.36
C ALA A 439 -5.55 -32.40 -1.34
N THR A 440 -4.70 -33.31 -0.86
CA THR A 440 -4.13 -34.41 -1.65
C THR A 440 -5.22 -35.37 -2.12
N ALA A 441 -6.17 -35.76 -1.25
CA ALA A 441 -7.28 -36.65 -1.62
C ALA A 441 -8.23 -35.97 -2.62
N PHE A 442 -8.47 -34.65 -2.45
CA PHE A 442 -9.26 -33.86 -3.38
C PHE A 442 -8.61 -33.76 -4.76
N ILE A 443 -7.32 -33.42 -4.83
CA ILE A 443 -6.56 -33.36 -6.08
C ILE A 443 -6.59 -34.71 -6.80
N ARG A 444 -6.35 -35.80 -6.08
CA ARG A 444 -6.43 -37.15 -6.64
C ARG A 444 -7.81 -37.47 -7.20
N ALA A 445 -8.87 -37.19 -6.46
CA ALA A 445 -10.25 -37.38 -6.91
C ALA A 445 -10.59 -36.51 -8.14
N THR A 446 -10.06 -35.30 -8.20
CA THR A 446 -10.18 -34.40 -9.35
C THR A 446 -9.55 -35.04 -10.61
N HIS A 447 -8.33 -35.56 -10.50
CA HIS A 447 -7.67 -36.27 -11.60
C HIS A 447 -8.46 -37.53 -12.04
N GLU A 448 -8.84 -38.36 -11.10
CA GLU A 448 -9.61 -39.60 -11.41
C GLU A 448 -10.93 -39.29 -12.14
N LEU A 449 -11.63 -38.22 -11.77
CA LEU A 449 -12.86 -37.82 -12.45
C LEU A 449 -12.58 -37.20 -13.83
N ARG A 450 -11.49 -36.43 -14.00
CA ARG A 450 -11.08 -35.90 -15.30
C ARG A 450 -10.72 -37.02 -16.28
N ASP A 451 -9.95 -38.02 -15.83
CA ASP A 451 -9.58 -39.18 -16.65
C ASP A 451 -10.80 -39.99 -17.05
N LYS A 452 -11.80 -40.08 -16.18
CA LYS A 452 -13.03 -40.86 -16.46
C LYS A 452 -14.02 -40.14 -17.40
N TYR A 453 -14.07 -38.79 -17.36
CA TYR A 453 -15.07 -37.99 -18.13
C TYR A 453 -14.46 -37.21 -19.29
N GLY A 454 -13.17 -37.22 -19.44
CA GLY A 454 -12.50 -36.45 -20.44
C GLY A 454 -11.33 -37.14 -21.03
N ASP A 455 -11.45 -37.63 -22.23
CA ASP A 455 -10.37 -37.35 -23.17
C ASP A 455 -10.16 -35.86 -23.16
N LEU A 456 -9.19 -35.44 -22.33
CA LEU A 456 -8.68 -34.08 -22.32
C LEU A 456 -8.24 -33.77 -23.75
N VAL A 457 -9.16 -33.12 -24.43
CA VAL A 457 -8.92 -32.35 -25.62
C VAL A 457 -7.65 -32.74 -26.35
N ASP A 458 -7.73 -33.70 -27.23
CA ASP A 458 -7.14 -33.48 -28.53
C ASP A 458 -7.81 -32.19 -29.05
N VAL A 459 -7.29 -31.05 -28.67
CA VAL A 459 -7.59 -29.82 -29.40
C VAL A 459 -7.08 -30.11 -30.79
N PRO A 460 -7.95 -30.42 -31.75
CA PRO A 460 -7.48 -30.43 -33.09
C PRO A 460 -7.05 -28.99 -33.33
N VAL A 461 -5.74 -28.77 -33.38
CA VAL A 461 -5.16 -27.56 -33.94
C VAL A 461 -5.47 -27.64 -35.43
N TYR A 462 -6.80 -27.65 -35.73
CA TYR A 462 -7.29 -27.68 -37.08
C TYR A 462 -7.28 -26.28 -37.63
N SER A 463 -6.48 -26.17 -38.67
CA SER A 463 -6.53 -25.10 -39.66
C SER A 463 -6.23 -23.69 -39.16
N ILE A 464 -5.15 -23.51 -38.44
CA ILE A 464 -4.33 -22.33 -38.70
C ILE A 464 -3.42 -22.75 -39.88
N PRO A 465 -3.52 -22.17 -41.09
CA PRO A 465 -2.58 -22.42 -42.14
C PRO A 465 -1.28 -21.67 -41.83
N TYR A 466 -0.52 -22.21 -40.89
CA TYR A 466 0.82 -21.69 -40.55
C TYR A 466 1.86 -22.82 -40.70
N PRO A 467 2.93 -22.60 -41.46
CA PRO A 467 3.94 -23.61 -41.70
C PRO A 467 4.89 -23.88 -40.51
N GLN A 468 4.44 -23.70 -39.26
CA GLN A 468 5.30 -23.90 -38.08
C GLN A 468 4.71 -24.83 -36.98
N ILE A 469 4.05 -25.87 -37.40
CA ILE A 469 3.48 -26.93 -36.52
C ILE A 469 4.52 -27.52 -35.55
N LYS A 470 5.83 -27.58 -35.90
CA LYS A 470 6.89 -28.10 -35.04
C LYS A 470 7.16 -27.25 -33.77
N LYS A 471 6.93 -25.92 -33.82
CA LYS A 471 7.11 -25.05 -32.64
C LYS A 471 5.92 -25.11 -31.64
N ILE A 472 4.73 -25.37 -32.16
CA ILE A 472 3.52 -25.52 -31.34
C ILE A 472 3.53 -26.88 -30.61
N ALA A 473 4.07 -27.93 -31.24
CA ALA A 473 4.28 -29.23 -30.59
C ALA A 473 5.29 -29.13 -29.41
N ALA A 474 6.30 -28.27 -29.54
CA ALA A 474 7.26 -28.00 -28.44
C ALA A 474 6.65 -27.20 -27.30
N LEU A 475 5.74 -26.28 -27.59
CA LEU A 475 4.94 -25.57 -26.57
C LEU A 475 3.96 -26.52 -25.85
N LYS A 476 3.34 -27.46 -26.58
CA LYS A 476 2.45 -28.48 -26.02
C LYS A 476 3.19 -29.33 -24.98
N ASN A 477 4.43 -29.76 -25.27
CA ASN A 477 5.25 -30.53 -24.34
C ASN A 477 5.79 -29.71 -23.14
N HIS A 478 5.94 -28.38 -23.30
CA HIS A 478 6.44 -27.51 -22.22
C HIS A 478 5.34 -27.07 -21.24
N ILE A 479 4.09 -26.98 -21.69
CA ILE A 479 2.94 -26.58 -20.84
C ILE A 479 2.42 -27.79 -20.01
N TRP A 480 2.66 -29.04 -20.47
CA TRP A 480 2.15 -30.26 -19.83
C TRP A 480 3.25 -31.08 -19.14
N GLY A 481 4.47 -30.58 -19.07
CA GLY A 481 5.61 -31.21 -18.43
C GLY A 481 5.93 -30.72 -17.02
N LEU A 482 4.93 -30.19 -16.30
CA LEU A 482 5.01 -29.84 -14.87
C LEU A 482 4.12 -30.75 -14.07
#